data_9991d29a5ef57eae8214cf7401a368bc
#
_entry.id   9991d29a5ef57eae8214cf7401a368bc
#
_cell.length_a   1.000
_cell.length_b   1.000
_cell.length_c   1.000
_cell.angle_alpha   90.00
_cell.angle_beta   90.00
_cell.angle_gamma   90.00
#
_symmetry.space_group_name_H-M   'P 1'
#
loop_
_entity.id
_entity.type
_entity.pdbx_description
1 polymer ?
#
loop_
_entity_poly.entity_id
_entity_poly.type
_entity_poly.pdbx_seq_one_letter_code
_entity_poly.pdbx_strand_id
1 'polypeptide(L)'
;MNEPRPEIVPAAEPLMAGKRGLIMGVANDRSLAWGIARSVADHGGELAFTYQGDALARRVGPLAESLGSNVLLPCDVNDDEALDAVFRDISERWDGLDFVVHAIAFSDKEELKGRYVDTSPENFAKTMQISCYSFTAICQRAAALMREGGSLLTLTYYGAERVIPHYNVMGVAKAALESSVRYLAADLGGMGIRVNAISAGPIKTLAASGVGDFRYILKWNELNSPLQRNVTIEDVGGAGLYFLSDLSSGVTGEVHHVDSGYHVVGMKRPDAPDISTV
;
A
#
# COMPACT_ATOMS: atom_id res chain seq x y z
N MET A 1 4.22 40.99 42.51
CA MET A 1 4.41 39.56 42.27
C MET A 1 4.30 39.37 40.76
N ASN A 2 5.43 39.06 40.10
CA ASN A 2 5.43 38.75 38.66
C ASN A 2 4.94 37.32 38.50
N GLU A 3 3.81 37.12 37.87
CA GLU A 3 3.39 35.79 37.41
C GLU A 3 4.40 35.28 36.39
N PRO A 4 4.86 34.03 36.49
CA PRO A 4 5.77 33.45 35.50
C PRO A 4 5.01 33.39 34.15
N ARG A 5 5.66 33.93 33.10
CA ARG A 5 5.14 33.78 31.73
C ARG A 5 5.03 32.29 31.43
N PRO A 6 3.93 31.81 30.81
CA PRO A 6 3.83 30.42 30.40
C PRO A 6 5.00 30.11 29.47
N GLU A 7 5.71 29.03 29.78
CA GLU A 7 6.73 28.46 28.89
C GLU A 7 6.04 28.12 27.57
N ILE A 8 6.51 28.70 26.48
CA ILE A 8 6.07 28.36 25.14
C ILE A 8 6.71 26.99 24.85
N VAL A 9 5.94 25.91 25.05
CA VAL A 9 6.34 24.57 24.60
C VAL A 9 6.43 24.65 23.07
N PRO A 10 7.59 24.40 22.45
CA PRO A 10 7.67 24.37 21.00
C PRO A 10 6.67 23.37 20.45
N ALA A 11 5.99 23.70 19.35
CA ALA A 11 5.13 22.76 18.66
C ALA A 11 5.96 21.52 18.32
N ALA A 12 5.43 20.33 18.60
CA ALA A 12 6.10 19.09 18.24
C ALA A 12 6.35 19.07 16.72
N GLU A 13 7.55 18.69 16.31
CA GLU A 13 7.84 18.53 14.88
C GLU A 13 6.87 17.53 14.24
N PRO A 14 6.44 17.77 12.98
CA PRO A 14 5.59 16.83 12.27
C PRO A 14 6.27 15.46 12.17
N LEU A 15 5.49 14.37 12.29
CA LEU A 15 5.99 12.98 12.36
C LEU A 15 6.88 12.57 11.19
N MET A 16 6.70 13.19 10.02
CA MET A 16 7.44 12.89 8.80
C MET A 16 8.36 14.04 8.38
N ALA A 17 8.61 15.00 9.26
CA ALA A 17 9.51 16.12 8.96
C ALA A 17 10.89 15.62 8.50
N GLY A 18 11.35 16.11 7.35
CA GLY A 18 12.63 15.73 6.75
C GLY A 18 12.69 14.35 6.12
N LYS A 19 11.62 13.53 6.21
CA LYS A 19 11.55 12.21 5.58
C LYS A 19 11.14 12.32 4.10
N ARG A 20 11.82 11.58 3.24
CA ARG A 20 11.65 11.56 1.78
C ARG A 20 11.26 10.17 1.30
N GLY A 21 10.23 10.07 0.49
CA GLY A 21 9.73 8.77 0.08
C GLY A 21 9.10 8.68 -1.28
N LEU A 22 9.12 7.47 -1.81
CA LEU A 22 8.57 7.10 -3.11
C LEU A 22 7.20 6.43 -2.94
N ILE A 23 6.18 6.96 -3.61
CA ILE A 23 4.83 6.42 -3.65
C ILE A 23 4.57 5.81 -5.02
N MET A 24 4.31 4.52 -5.04
CA MET A 24 4.04 3.75 -6.26
C MET A 24 2.62 3.19 -6.24
N GLY A 25 1.87 3.36 -7.35
CA GLY A 25 0.54 2.78 -7.52
C GLY A 25 -0.63 3.73 -7.29
N VAL A 26 -0.40 5.05 -7.28
CA VAL A 26 -1.48 6.03 -7.38
C VAL A 26 -2.04 6.02 -8.80
N ALA A 27 -3.35 5.82 -8.94
CA ALA A 27 -4.07 5.88 -10.22
C ALA A 27 -5.11 7.01 -10.25
N ASN A 28 -5.62 7.40 -9.09
CA ASN A 28 -6.54 8.51 -8.86
C ASN A 28 -6.64 8.82 -7.35
N ASP A 29 -7.50 9.78 -6.99
CA ASP A 29 -7.80 10.23 -5.63
C ASP A 29 -8.46 9.19 -4.72
N ARG A 30 -8.81 8.01 -5.23
CA ARG A 30 -9.40 6.89 -4.47
C ARG A 30 -8.41 5.75 -4.26
N SER A 31 -7.20 5.87 -4.75
CA SER A 31 -6.15 4.85 -4.56
C SER A 31 -5.74 4.77 -3.09
N LEU A 32 -5.49 3.56 -2.58
CA LEU A 32 -4.97 3.37 -1.21
C LEU A 32 -3.64 4.12 -1.02
N ALA A 33 -2.77 4.05 -2.02
CA ALA A 33 -1.52 4.80 -2.04
C ALA A 33 -1.73 6.32 -1.92
N TRP A 34 -2.84 6.85 -2.45
CA TRP A 34 -3.19 8.25 -2.32
C TRP A 34 -3.55 8.64 -0.89
N GLY A 35 -4.34 7.80 -0.19
CA GLY A 35 -4.63 7.99 1.24
C GLY A 35 -3.37 8.03 2.09
N ILE A 36 -2.42 7.13 1.81
CA ILE A 36 -1.11 7.10 2.49
C ILE A 36 -0.30 8.37 2.15
N ALA A 37 -0.21 8.74 0.86
CA ALA A 37 0.53 9.91 0.41
C ALA A 37 0.04 11.20 1.08
N ARG A 38 -1.29 11.40 1.14
CA ARG A 38 -1.89 12.55 1.84
C ARG A 38 -1.51 12.57 3.30
N SER A 39 -1.68 11.44 3.99
CA SER A 39 -1.37 11.35 5.42
C SER A 39 0.09 11.67 5.71
N VAL A 40 1.01 11.21 4.86
CA VAL A 40 2.45 11.49 4.98
C VAL A 40 2.76 12.97 4.70
N ALA A 41 2.19 13.53 3.64
CA ALA A 41 2.39 14.96 3.29
C ALA A 41 1.84 15.90 4.36
N ASP A 42 0.64 15.61 4.90
CA ASP A 42 0.02 16.38 5.99
C ASP A 42 0.87 16.38 7.27
N HIS A 43 1.81 15.41 7.40
CA HIS A 43 2.75 15.31 8.51
C HIS A 43 4.18 15.68 8.12
N GLY A 44 4.37 16.39 7.01
CA GLY A 44 5.65 17.02 6.65
C GLY A 44 6.60 16.14 5.82
N GLY A 45 6.15 14.99 5.30
CA GLY A 45 6.95 14.14 4.43
C GLY A 45 7.05 14.70 3.00
N GLU A 46 8.21 14.57 2.39
CA GLU A 46 8.50 14.92 0.99
C GLU A 46 8.29 13.69 0.10
N LEU A 47 7.55 13.84 -1.01
CA LEU A 47 7.08 12.72 -1.81
C LEU A 47 7.56 12.78 -3.27
N ALA A 48 7.91 11.61 -3.82
CA ALA A 48 8.00 11.35 -5.25
C ALA A 48 6.93 10.32 -5.64
N PHE A 49 6.46 10.39 -6.89
CA PHE A 49 5.43 9.49 -7.41
C PHE A 49 5.90 8.77 -8.66
N THR A 50 5.41 7.55 -8.88
CA THR A 50 5.56 6.85 -10.15
C THR A 50 4.23 6.72 -10.87
N TYR A 51 4.32 6.56 -12.20
CA TYR A 51 3.16 6.28 -13.05
C TYR A 51 3.55 5.34 -14.20
N GLN A 52 2.57 4.60 -14.73
CA GLN A 52 2.74 3.76 -15.92
C GLN A 52 1.92 4.33 -17.09
N GLY A 53 2.61 4.89 -18.08
CA GLY A 53 2.00 5.40 -19.29
C GLY A 53 1.26 6.74 -19.13
N ASP A 54 1.05 7.43 -20.27
CA ASP A 54 0.54 8.81 -20.33
C ASP A 54 -0.84 9.02 -19.69
N ALA A 55 -1.70 7.99 -19.72
CA ALA A 55 -3.02 8.09 -19.15
C ALA A 55 -3.00 8.24 -17.62
N LEU A 56 -2.04 7.58 -16.95
CA LEU A 56 -1.83 7.75 -15.50
C LEU A 56 -1.03 9.02 -15.21
N ALA A 57 -0.04 9.40 -16.03
CA ALA A 57 0.69 10.65 -15.87
C ALA A 57 -0.26 11.85 -15.72
N ARG A 58 -1.25 11.95 -16.64
CA ARG A 58 -2.26 13.04 -16.62
C ARG A 58 -3.16 13.06 -15.40
N ARG A 59 -3.32 11.94 -14.69
CA ARG A 59 -4.13 11.85 -13.47
C ARG A 59 -3.29 12.05 -12.21
N VAL A 60 -2.09 11.48 -12.19
CA VAL A 60 -1.22 11.51 -11.01
C VAL A 60 -0.50 12.85 -10.87
N GLY A 61 -0.13 13.50 -11.97
CA GLY A 61 0.55 14.80 -11.95
C GLY A 61 -0.16 15.87 -11.11
N PRO A 62 -1.42 16.22 -11.39
CA PRO A 62 -2.16 17.19 -10.58
C PRO A 62 -2.33 16.77 -9.12
N LEU A 63 -2.42 15.47 -8.83
CA LEU A 63 -2.49 14.96 -7.47
C LEU A 63 -1.15 15.16 -6.74
N ALA A 64 -0.03 14.80 -7.37
CA ALA A 64 1.30 15.01 -6.82
C ALA A 64 1.55 16.49 -6.51
N GLU A 65 1.23 17.38 -7.47
CA GLU A 65 1.33 18.84 -7.31
C GLU A 65 0.49 19.37 -6.14
N SER A 66 -0.69 18.81 -5.91
CA SER A 66 -1.55 19.20 -4.78
C SER A 66 -0.96 18.89 -3.41
N LEU A 67 0.01 17.98 -3.33
CA LEU A 67 0.80 17.65 -2.14
C LEU A 67 2.19 18.32 -2.15
N GLY A 68 2.43 19.26 -3.05
CA GLY A 68 3.70 19.97 -3.16
C GLY A 68 4.82 19.17 -3.84
N SER A 69 4.52 18.01 -4.41
CA SER A 69 5.52 17.20 -5.12
C SER A 69 5.61 17.60 -6.59
N ASN A 70 6.84 17.79 -7.05
CA ASN A 70 7.18 17.99 -8.46
C ASN A 70 7.97 16.80 -9.05
N VAL A 71 8.07 15.68 -8.32
CA VAL A 71 8.80 14.49 -8.74
C VAL A 71 7.80 13.42 -9.19
N LEU A 72 7.67 13.25 -10.49
CA LEU A 72 6.77 12.30 -11.14
C LEU A 72 7.56 11.50 -12.19
N LEU A 73 7.75 10.20 -11.94
CA LEU A 73 8.68 9.34 -12.67
C LEU A 73 7.93 8.24 -13.44
N PRO A 74 8.21 8.03 -14.75
CA PRO A 74 7.66 6.90 -15.47
C PRO A 74 8.24 5.59 -14.96
N CYS A 75 7.38 4.57 -14.77
CA CYS A 75 7.81 3.27 -14.28
C CYS A 75 6.85 2.17 -14.71
N ASP A 76 7.35 1.19 -15.44
CA ASP A 76 6.75 -0.12 -15.57
C ASP A 76 7.55 -1.09 -14.71
N VAL A 77 6.90 -1.73 -13.74
CA VAL A 77 7.59 -2.67 -12.82
C VAL A 77 7.99 -4.01 -13.46
N ASN A 78 7.61 -4.24 -14.71
CA ASN A 78 8.10 -5.36 -15.53
C ASN A 78 9.39 -5.02 -16.28
N ASP A 79 9.80 -3.77 -16.27
CA ASP A 79 10.98 -3.27 -16.96
C ASP A 79 12.05 -2.89 -15.93
N ASP A 80 13.10 -3.68 -15.86
CA ASP A 80 14.21 -3.48 -14.93
C ASP A 80 14.95 -2.15 -15.22
N GLU A 81 15.05 -1.73 -16.50
CA GLU A 81 15.69 -0.48 -16.87
C GLU A 81 14.85 0.72 -16.39
N ALA A 82 13.51 0.61 -16.46
CA ALA A 82 12.60 1.63 -15.92
C ALA A 82 12.69 1.72 -14.40
N LEU A 83 12.78 0.58 -13.70
CA LEU A 83 13.02 0.56 -12.26
C LEU A 83 14.37 1.19 -11.91
N ASP A 84 15.45 0.83 -12.58
CA ASP A 84 16.79 1.39 -12.36
C ASP A 84 16.81 2.91 -12.61
N ALA A 85 16.09 3.40 -13.63
CA ALA A 85 15.96 4.81 -13.90
C ALA A 85 15.28 5.58 -12.78
N VAL A 86 14.19 5.02 -12.19
CA VAL A 86 13.50 5.64 -11.06
C VAL A 86 14.44 5.82 -9.88
N PHE A 87 15.16 4.78 -9.47
CA PHE A 87 16.04 4.88 -8.29
C PHE A 87 17.29 5.72 -8.55
N ARG A 88 17.77 5.78 -9.79
CA ARG A 88 18.83 6.72 -10.20
C ARG A 88 18.34 8.16 -10.09
N ASP A 89 17.17 8.50 -10.66
CA ASP A 89 16.56 9.83 -10.56
C ASP A 89 16.36 10.25 -9.08
N ILE A 90 15.90 9.35 -8.23
CA ILE A 90 15.77 9.60 -6.79
C ILE A 90 17.13 9.90 -6.15
N SER A 91 18.17 9.12 -6.48
CA SER A 91 19.51 9.31 -5.92
C SER A 91 20.17 10.62 -6.35
N GLU A 92 19.84 11.12 -7.55
CA GLU A 92 20.36 12.41 -8.06
C GLU A 92 19.66 13.61 -7.43
N ARG A 93 18.39 13.44 -6.97
CA ARG A 93 17.59 14.52 -6.36
C ARG A 93 17.74 14.60 -4.85
N TRP A 94 17.83 13.45 -4.21
CA TRP A 94 17.87 13.30 -2.77
C TRP A 94 19.13 12.56 -2.31
N ASP A 95 19.72 12.95 -1.20
CA ASP A 95 20.89 12.27 -0.63
C ASP A 95 20.53 10.95 0.08
N GLY A 96 19.31 10.45 -0.10
CA GLY A 96 18.82 9.20 0.47
C GLY A 96 17.33 9.06 0.31
N LEU A 97 16.82 7.91 0.75
CA LEU A 97 15.41 7.56 0.70
C LEU A 97 15.01 6.98 2.07
N ASP A 98 13.97 7.53 2.69
CA ASP A 98 13.51 7.09 4.01
C ASP A 98 12.41 6.03 3.92
N PHE A 99 11.57 6.08 2.89
CA PHE A 99 10.48 5.11 2.74
C PHE A 99 10.04 4.88 1.31
N VAL A 100 9.44 3.70 1.08
CA VAL A 100 8.74 3.37 -0.17
C VAL A 100 7.37 2.78 0.15
N VAL A 101 6.36 3.22 -0.58
CA VAL A 101 5.03 2.60 -0.61
C VAL A 101 4.82 1.91 -1.95
N HIS A 102 4.70 0.59 -1.92
CA HIS A 102 4.40 -0.25 -3.07
C HIS A 102 2.92 -0.64 -3.05
N ALA A 103 2.12 -0.04 -3.91
CA ALA A 103 0.69 -0.31 -4.04
C ALA A 103 0.33 -0.75 -5.46
N ILE A 104 1.10 -1.69 -6.01
CA ILE A 104 0.98 -2.17 -7.39
C ILE A 104 0.48 -3.61 -7.37
N ALA A 105 -0.51 -3.90 -8.21
CA ALA A 105 -1.01 -5.24 -8.47
C ALA A 105 -1.70 -5.29 -9.83
N PHE A 106 -1.60 -6.43 -10.50
CA PHE A 106 -2.27 -6.68 -11.76
C PHE A 106 -2.54 -8.17 -11.96
N SER A 107 -3.70 -8.48 -12.52
CA SER A 107 -4.05 -9.77 -13.12
C SER A 107 -5.04 -9.55 -14.26
N ASP A 108 -5.17 -10.52 -15.16
CA ASP A 108 -6.18 -10.48 -16.20
C ASP A 108 -7.58 -10.62 -15.60
N LYS A 109 -8.44 -9.64 -15.87
CA LYS A 109 -9.79 -9.58 -15.32
C LYS A 109 -10.69 -10.74 -15.75
N GLU A 110 -10.49 -11.24 -16.97
CA GLU A 110 -11.32 -12.32 -17.48
C GLU A 110 -11.00 -13.63 -16.75
N GLU A 111 -9.76 -13.87 -16.38
CA GLU A 111 -9.36 -15.03 -15.60
C GLU A 111 -9.66 -14.92 -14.10
N LEU A 112 -9.91 -13.72 -13.57
CA LEU A 112 -10.42 -13.54 -12.22
C LEU A 112 -11.90 -13.92 -12.08
N LYS A 113 -12.69 -13.89 -13.17
CA LYS A 113 -14.12 -14.25 -13.16
C LYS A 113 -14.38 -15.76 -13.13
N GLY A 114 -13.44 -16.57 -13.59
CA GLY A 114 -13.55 -18.02 -13.68
C GLY A 114 -13.21 -18.76 -12.39
N ARG A 115 -12.90 -20.05 -12.52
CA ARG A 115 -12.38 -20.86 -11.42
C ARG A 115 -10.85 -20.69 -11.35
N TYR A 116 -10.31 -20.69 -10.17
CA TYR A 116 -8.85 -20.62 -9.98
C TYR A 116 -8.09 -21.73 -10.75
N VAL A 117 -8.62 -22.94 -10.78
CA VAL A 117 -8.00 -24.08 -11.43
C VAL A 117 -7.82 -23.90 -12.95
N ASP A 118 -8.55 -22.98 -13.55
CA ASP A 118 -8.51 -22.68 -14.99
C ASP A 118 -7.53 -21.53 -15.32
N THR A 119 -6.80 -21.00 -14.31
CA THR A 119 -5.81 -19.93 -14.53
C THR A 119 -4.71 -20.39 -15.49
N SER A 120 -4.46 -19.60 -16.53
CA SER A 120 -3.38 -19.91 -17.51
C SER A 120 -1.99 -19.71 -16.88
N PRO A 121 -0.98 -20.48 -17.35
CA PRO A 121 0.41 -20.29 -16.94
C PRO A 121 0.90 -18.85 -17.18
N GLU A 122 0.50 -18.25 -18.28
CA GLU A 122 0.88 -16.90 -18.69
C GLU A 122 0.35 -15.84 -17.72
N ASN A 123 -0.94 -15.91 -17.37
CA ASN A 123 -1.52 -14.97 -16.40
C ASN A 123 -1.01 -15.23 -14.99
N PHE A 124 -0.78 -16.51 -14.62
CA PHE A 124 -0.17 -16.85 -13.34
C PHE A 124 1.22 -16.18 -13.20
N ALA A 125 2.09 -16.37 -14.19
CA ALA A 125 3.45 -15.79 -14.18
C ALA A 125 3.40 -14.26 -14.15
N LYS A 126 2.56 -13.63 -14.97
CA LYS A 126 2.38 -12.19 -15.04
C LYS A 126 1.85 -11.61 -13.73
N THR A 127 0.85 -12.26 -13.13
CA THR A 127 0.29 -11.84 -11.83
C THR A 127 1.34 -11.90 -10.73
N MET A 128 2.12 -12.99 -10.66
CA MET A 128 3.21 -13.14 -9.69
C MET A 128 4.31 -12.11 -9.90
N GLN A 129 4.71 -11.85 -11.14
CA GLN A 129 5.74 -10.86 -11.47
C GLN A 129 5.34 -9.46 -11.00
N ILE A 130 4.12 -9.02 -11.37
CA ILE A 130 3.67 -7.64 -11.08
C ILE A 130 3.22 -7.48 -9.63
N SER A 131 2.50 -8.46 -9.07
CA SER A 131 1.83 -8.30 -7.77
C SER A 131 2.61 -8.84 -6.57
N CYS A 132 3.75 -9.51 -6.82
CA CYS A 132 4.62 -10.06 -5.78
C CYS A 132 6.08 -9.69 -6.00
N TYR A 133 6.71 -10.16 -7.09
CA TYR A 133 8.15 -9.99 -7.30
C TYR A 133 8.57 -8.53 -7.45
N SER A 134 7.74 -7.69 -8.04
CA SER A 134 8.02 -6.26 -8.19
C SER A 134 8.35 -5.59 -6.85
N PHE A 135 7.71 -6.02 -5.75
CA PHE A 135 8.05 -5.52 -4.41
C PHE A 135 9.46 -5.90 -4.00
N THR A 136 9.87 -7.14 -4.23
CA THR A 136 11.25 -7.60 -3.96
C THR A 136 12.27 -6.81 -4.77
N ALA A 137 12.02 -6.61 -6.06
CA ALA A 137 12.89 -5.84 -6.96
C ALA A 137 13.02 -4.36 -6.53
N ILE A 138 11.93 -3.78 -6.04
CA ILE A 138 11.91 -2.42 -5.51
C ILE A 138 12.64 -2.33 -4.18
N CYS A 139 12.44 -3.28 -3.27
CA CYS A 139 13.16 -3.33 -1.99
C CYS A 139 14.67 -3.42 -2.16
N GLN A 140 15.14 -4.22 -3.11
CA GLN A 140 16.56 -4.33 -3.44
C GLN A 140 17.17 -2.99 -3.83
N ARG A 141 16.50 -2.23 -4.70
CA ARG A 141 16.97 -0.92 -5.17
C ARG A 141 16.85 0.15 -4.09
N ALA A 142 15.74 0.17 -3.37
CA ALA A 142 15.51 1.11 -2.28
C ALA A 142 16.54 0.96 -1.16
N ALA A 143 16.88 -0.26 -0.78
CA ALA A 143 17.85 -0.54 0.28
C ALA A 143 19.23 0.10 0.02
N ALA A 144 19.65 0.21 -1.24
CA ALA A 144 20.89 0.89 -1.60
C ALA A 144 20.89 2.40 -1.31
N LEU A 145 19.71 3.03 -1.22
CA LEU A 145 19.53 4.45 -0.94
C LEU A 145 19.12 4.73 0.52
N MET A 146 18.74 3.71 1.29
CA MET A 146 18.33 3.80 2.70
C MET A 146 19.53 3.62 3.64
N ARG A 147 20.47 4.55 3.60
CA ARG A 147 21.78 4.44 4.30
C ARG A 147 21.67 4.47 5.82
N GLU A 148 20.65 5.12 6.35
CA GLU A 148 20.38 5.26 7.80
C GLU A 148 19.16 4.45 8.24
N GLY A 149 18.85 3.37 7.50
CA GLY A 149 17.60 2.62 7.67
C GLY A 149 16.45 3.22 6.90
N GLY A 150 15.23 2.70 7.12
CA GLY A 150 14.04 3.18 6.43
C GLY A 150 12.84 2.27 6.58
N SER A 151 11.78 2.55 5.83
CA SER A 151 10.55 1.76 5.86
C SER A 151 10.03 1.41 4.46
N LEU A 152 9.83 0.14 4.22
CA LEU A 152 9.26 -0.42 2.99
C LEU A 152 7.86 -0.96 3.31
N LEU A 153 6.84 -0.43 2.65
CA LEU A 153 5.45 -0.78 2.90
C LEU A 153 4.78 -1.27 1.62
N THR A 154 4.12 -2.42 1.70
CA THR A 154 3.28 -2.91 0.59
C THR A 154 1.82 -3.08 1.02
N LEU A 155 0.92 -3.26 0.04
CA LEU A 155 -0.49 -3.47 0.26
C LEU A 155 -0.90 -4.89 -0.14
N THR A 156 -1.59 -5.56 0.76
CA THR A 156 -2.16 -6.88 0.57
C THR A 156 -3.67 -6.88 0.86
N TYR A 157 -4.29 -8.03 0.79
CA TYR A 157 -5.71 -8.21 1.05
C TYR A 157 -5.98 -9.57 1.66
N TYR A 158 -6.99 -9.67 2.49
CA TYR A 158 -7.42 -10.88 3.21
C TYR A 158 -7.59 -12.12 2.32
N GLY A 159 -7.73 -11.93 0.99
CA GLY A 159 -7.67 -13.01 0.00
C GLY A 159 -6.35 -13.79 -0.03
N ALA A 160 -5.29 -13.32 0.62
CA ALA A 160 -4.05 -14.06 0.86
C ALA A 160 -4.22 -15.19 1.89
N GLU A 161 -5.13 -15.01 2.84
CA GLU A 161 -5.36 -15.94 3.97
C GLU A 161 -6.63 -16.78 3.78
N ARG A 162 -7.61 -16.27 3.09
CA ARG A 162 -8.94 -16.90 2.91
C ARG A 162 -9.39 -16.79 1.46
N VAL A 163 -10.18 -17.74 1.03
CA VAL A 163 -10.78 -17.71 -0.30
C VAL A 163 -11.82 -16.61 -0.38
N ILE A 164 -11.57 -15.66 -1.26
CA ILE A 164 -12.51 -14.58 -1.59
C ILE A 164 -13.03 -14.82 -3.02
N PRO A 165 -14.35 -14.78 -3.27
CA PRO A 165 -14.91 -14.96 -4.60
C PRO A 165 -14.25 -14.03 -5.63
N HIS A 166 -13.90 -14.58 -6.80
CA HIS A 166 -13.32 -13.85 -7.93
C HIS A 166 -11.98 -13.13 -7.63
N TYR A 167 -11.28 -13.55 -6.59
CA TYR A 167 -9.93 -13.07 -6.30
C TYR A 167 -8.85 -14.02 -6.85
N ASN A 168 -9.14 -15.30 -6.91
CA ASN A 168 -8.40 -16.37 -7.63
C ASN A 168 -6.87 -16.26 -7.51
N VAL A 169 -6.15 -16.19 -8.64
CA VAL A 169 -4.69 -16.12 -8.69
C VAL A 169 -4.11 -14.91 -7.95
N MET A 170 -4.87 -13.82 -7.83
CA MET A 170 -4.45 -12.67 -7.04
C MET A 170 -4.30 -13.03 -5.56
N GLY A 171 -5.15 -13.90 -5.01
CA GLY A 171 -5.03 -14.41 -3.65
C GLY A 171 -3.70 -15.15 -3.44
N VAL A 172 -3.32 -15.99 -4.40
CA VAL A 172 -2.02 -16.71 -4.37
C VAL A 172 -0.86 -15.72 -4.45
N ALA A 173 -0.93 -14.72 -5.31
CA ALA A 173 0.10 -13.70 -5.42
C ALA A 173 0.23 -12.87 -4.13
N LYS A 174 -0.90 -12.54 -3.47
CA LYS A 174 -0.87 -11.82 -2.20
C LYS A 174 -0.33 -12.68 -1.05
N ALA A 175 -0.62 -13.99 -1.01
CA ALA A 175 0.00 -14.91 -0.06
C ALA A 175 1.53 -14.98 -0.24
N ALA A 176 2.00 -15.04 -1.48
CA ALA A 176 3.43 -14.98 -1.79
C ALA A 176 4.05 -13.63 -1.40
N LEU A 177 3.34 -12.51 -1.65
CA LEU A 177 3.77 -11.17 -1.23
C LEU A 177 3.93 -11.06 0.29
N GLU A 178 2.97 -11.56 1.07
CA GLU A 178 3.05 -11.57 2.54
C GLU A 178 4.19 -12.44 3.06
N SER A 179 4.48 -13.55 2.38
CA SER A 179 5.69 -14.33 2.66
C SER A 179 6.95 -13.54 2.35
N SER A 180 7.00 -12.84 1.20
CA SER A 180 8.13 -12.00 0.80
C SER A 180 8.40 -10.88 1.82
N VAL A 181 7.37 -10.28 2.41
CA VAL A 181 7.52 -9.27 3.48
C VAL A 181 8.36 -9.82 4.63
N ARG A 182 8.10 -11.06 5.07
CA ARG A 182 8.85 -11.68 6.19
C ARG A 182 10.31 -11.96 5.83
N TYR A 183 10.56 -12.49 4.63
CA TYR A 183 11.94 -12.74 4.16
C TYR A 183 12.72 -11.44 3.98
N LEU A 184 12.11 -10.42 3.34
CA LEU A 184 12.73 -9.11 3.17
C LEU A 184 13.00 -8.41 4.51
N ALA A 185 12.10 -8.55 5.49
CA ALA A 185 12.31 -8.02 6.84
C ALA A 185 13.53 -8.66 7.52
N ALA A 186 13.71 -9.98 7.34
CA ALA A 186 14.87 -10.69 7.87
C ALA A 186 16.18 -10.27 7.17
N ASP A 187 16.16 -10.13 5.85
CA ASP A 187 17.33 -9.78 5.06
C ASP A 187 17.79 -8.33 5.30
N LEU A 188 16.84 -7.39 5.43
CA LEU A 188 17.12 -5.95 5.47
C LEU A 188 17.15 -5.38 6.90
N GLY A 189 16.69 -6.15 7.89
CA GLY A 189 16.62 -5.68 9.29
C GLY A 189 17.98 -5.29 9.87
N GLY A 190 19.06 -5.98 9.49
CA GLY A 190 20.43 -5.64 9.90
C GLY A 190 20.91 -4.29 9.37
N MET A 191 20.24 -3.71 8.37
CA MET A 191 20.48 -2.38 7.82
C MET A 191 19.57 -1.31 8.45
N GLY A 192 18.78 -1.65 9.47
CA GLY A 192 17.79 -0.75 10.05
C GLY A 192 16.55 -0.52 9.17
N ILE A 193 16.35 -1.31 8.12
CA ILE A 193 15.22 -1.19 7.20
C ILE A 193 14.08 -2.08 7.66
N ARG A 194 12.90 -1.51 7.86
CA ARG A 194 11.68 -2.22 8.25
C ARG A 194 10.84 -2.53 7.00
N VAL A 195 10.29 -3.72 6.94
CA VAL A 195 9.46 -4.17 5.80
C VAL A 195 8.14 -4.70 6.33
N ASN A 196 7.03 -4.06 5.96
CA ASN A 196 5.70 -4.40 6.45
C ASN A 196 4.65 -4.38 5.33
N ALA A 197 3.48 -4.92 5.62
CA ALA A 197 2.32 -4.87 4.74
C ALA A 197 1.07 -4.39 5.48
N ILE A 198 0.18 -3.69 4.77
CA ILE A 198 -1.18 -3.42 5.22
C ILE A 198 -2.14 -4.32 4.43
N SER A 199 -2.88 -5.16 5.14
CA SER A 199 -4.02 -5.91 4.62
C SER A 199 -5.27 -5.05 4.74
N ALA A 200 -5.58 -4.31 3.68
CA ALA A 200 -6.71 -3.38 3.67
C ALA A 200 -8.04 -4.10 3.39
N GLY A 201 -9.09 -3.76 4.11
CA GLY A 201 -10.45 -4.18 3.79
C GLY A 201 -10.92 -3.67 2.41
N PRO A 202 -12.08 -4.11 1.92
CA PRO A 202 -12.55 -3.74 0.60
C PRO A 202 -12.88 -2.24 0.52
N ILE A 203 -12.26 -1.56 -0.44
CA ILE A 203 -12.45 -0.13 -0.74
C ILE A 203 -12.72 0.03 -2.24
N LYS A 204 -13.63 0.94 -2.62
CA LYS A 204 -13.95 1.24 -4.02
C LYS A 204 -12.79 1.97 -4.71
N THR A 205 -11.81 1.22 -5.18
CA THR A 205 -10.69 1.72 -5.97
C THR A 205 -10.82 1.35 -7.45
N LEU A 206 -9.98 1.91 -8.32
CA LEU A 206 -9.91 1.52 -9.72
C LEU A 206 -9.50 0.03 -9.85
N ALA A 207 -8.53 -0.43 -9.07
CA ALA A 207 -8.09 -1.83 -9.04
C ALA A 207 -9.22 -2.77 -8.61
N ALA A 208 -9.98 -2.42 -7.58
CA ALA A 208 -11.10 -3.20 -7.08
C ALA A 208 -12.22 -3.39 -8.11
N SER A 209 -12.37 -2.46 -9.06
CA SER A 209 -13.35 -2.59 -10.17
C SER A 209 -13.07 -3.77 -11.10
N GLY A 210 -11.88 -4.37 -11.03
CA GLY A 210 -11.52 -5.58 -11.77
C GLY A 210 -11.98 -6.88 -11.12
N VAL A 211 -12.33 -6.86 -9.85
CA VAL A 211 -12.81 -8.03 -9.08
C VAL A 211 -14.29 -8.21 -9.33
N GLY A 212 -14.72 -9.42 -9.71
CA GLY A 212 -16.13 -9.76 -9.86
C GLY A 212 -16.88 -9.63 -8.54
N ASP A 213 -18.18 -9.32 -8.62
CA ASP A 213 -19.07 -9.21 -7.44
C ASP A 213 -18.56 -8.30 -6.30
N PHE A 214 -17.72 -7.31 -6.63
CA PHE A 214 -17.10 -6.43 -5.63
C PHE A 214 -18.14 -5.68 -4.77
N ARG A 215 -19.33 -5.39 -5.32
CA ARG A 215 -20.45 -4.80 -4.54
C ARG A 215 -20.94 -5.74 -3.43
N TYR A 216 -21.01 -7.04 -3.74
CA TYR A 216 -21.35 -8.06 -2.75
C TYR A 216 -20.29 -8.11 -1.63
N ILE A 217 -19.01 -8.13 -1.99
CA ILE A 217 -17.90 -8.15 -1.03
C ILE A 217 -17.97 -6.92 -0.10
N LEU A 218 -18.18 -5.72 -0.64
CA LEU A 218 -18.34 -4.49 0.14
C LEU A 218 -19.51 -4.59 1.12
N LYS A 219 -20.69 -5.03 0.63
CA LYS A 219 -21.88 -5.11 1.47
C LYS A 219 -21.76 -6.17 2.54
N TRP A 220 -21.18 -7.32 2.18
CA TRP A 220 -20.91 -8.40 3.14
C TRP A 220 -19.98 -7.92 4.26
N ASN A 221 -18.89 -7.26 3.91
CA ASN A 221 -17.93 -6.73 4.88
C ASN A 221 -18.57 -5.68 5.80
N GLU A 222 -19.33 -4.73 5.23
CA GLU A 222 -20.06 -3.71 6.01
C GLU A 222 -21.00 -4.34 7.05
N LEU A 223 -21.75 -5.37 6.66
CA LEU A 223 -22.74 -6.00 7.52
C LEU A 223 -22.13 -6.92 8.60
N ASN A 224 -20.96 -7.50 8.34
CA ASN A 224 -20.41 -8.56 9.19
C ASN A 224 -19.10 -8.17 9.89
N SER A 225 -18.44 -7.06 9.53
CA SER A 225 -17.26 -6.61 10.27
C SER A 225 -17.64 -6.12 11.68
N PRO A 226 -16.79 -6.28 12.68
CA PRO A 226 -17.01 -5.79 14.05
C PRO A 226 -17.38 -4.30 14.14
N LEU A 227 -16.72 -3.43 13.35
CA LEU A 227 -17.04 -2.01 13.32
C LEU A 227 -18.25 -1.64 12.44
N GLN A 228 -18.86 -2.61 11.75
CA GLN A 228 -20.08 -2.47 10.93
C GLN A 228 -19.97 -1.37 9.86
N ARG A 229 -18.79 -1.21 9.31
CA ARG A 229 -18.49 -0.29 8.22
C ARG A 229 -17.36 -0.83 7.35
N ASN A 230 -17.30 -0.39 6.12
CA ASN A 230 -16.08 -0.55 5.34
C ASN A 230 -15.03 0.47 5.82
N VAL A 231 -13.78 0.15 5.60
CA VAL A 231 -12.67 1.08 5.80
C VAL A 231 -12.59 2.08 4.66
N THR A 232 -11.95 3.21 4.92
CA THR A 232 -11.70 4.28 3.95
C THR A 232 -10.23 4.37 3.59
N ILE A 233 -9.90 5.18 2.58
CA ILE A 233 -8.49 5.45 2.24
C ILE A 233 -7.78 6.23 3.36
N GLU A 234 -8.52 6.97 4.18
CA GLU A 234 -8.01 7.68 5.35
C GLU A 234 -7.65 6.71 6.48
N ASP A 235 -8.46 5.66 6.72
CA ASP A 235 -8.10 4.60 7.68
C ASP A 235 -6.77 3.92 7.28
N VAL A 236 -6.61 3.63 5.99
CA VAL A 236 -5.36 3.07 5.44
C VAL A 236 -4.22 4.07 5.49
N GLY A 237 -4.52 5.36 5.24
CA GLY A 237 -3.56 6.47 5.35
C GLY A 237 -2.96 6.58 6.74
N GLY A 238 -3.79 6.51 7.79
CA GLY A 238 -3.35 6.53 9.18
C GLY A 238 -2.44 5.35 9.55
N ALA A 239 -2.80 4.14 9.12
CA ALA A 239 -1.94 2.96 9.29
C ALA A 239 -0.63 3.08 8.49
N GLY A 240 -0.69 3.61 7.26
CA GLY A 240 0.49 3.89 6.45
C GLY A 240 1.43 4.88 7.15
N LEU A 241 0.91 5.97 7.68
CA LEU A 241 1.69 6.94 8.46
C LEU A 241 2.38 6.29 9.66
N TYR A 242 1.67 5.43 10.42
CA TYR A 242 2.25 4.68 11.52
C TYR A 242 3.45 3.85 11.04
N PHE A 243 3.29 3.05 9.97
CA PHE A 243 4.37 2.19 9.48
C PHE A 243 5.55 2.95 8.88
N LEU A 244 5.32 4.12 8.29
CA LEU A 244 6.37 4.91 7.64
C LEU A 244 7.10 5.83 8.61
N SER A 245 6.51 6.14 9.75
CA SER A 245 7.11 6.98 10.80
C SER A 245 7.90 6.16 11.83
N ASP A 246 8.62 6.87 12.70
CA ASP A 246 9.38 6.28 13.81
C ASP A 246 8.47 5.69 14.93
N LEU A 247 7.15 5.94 14.89
CA LEU A 247 6.19 5.31 15.79
C LEU A 247 6.20 3.78 15.70
N SER A 248 6.60 3.23 14.56
CA SER A 248 6.70 1.79 14.31
C SER A 248 8.14 1.28 14.29
N SER A 249 9.09 1.96 14.96
CA SER A 249 10.52 1.62 14.95
C SER A 249 10.83 0.18 15.39
N GLY A 250 9.99 -0.42 16.20
CA GLY A 250 10.11 -1.82 16.64
C GLY A 250 9.29 -2.82 15.80
N VAL A 251 8.73 -2.42 14.64
CA VAL A 251 7.80 -3.26 13.85
C VAL A 251 8.36 -3.56 12.47
N THR A 252 8.65 -4.83 12.19
CA THR A 252 9.06 -5.32 10.87
C THR A 252 8.55 -6.74 10.64
N GLY A 253 8.29 -7.13 9.39
CA GLY A 253 7.74 -8.44 9.04
C GLY A 253 6.24 -8.59 9.30
N GLU A 254 5.55 -7.49 9.65
CA GLU A 254 4.13 -7.48 10.02
C GLU A 254 3.21 -7.39 8.80
N VAL A 255 2.10 -8.11 8.89
CA VAL A 255 0.93 -7.97 7.99
C VAL A 255 -0.24 -7.44 8.83
N HIS A 256 -0.45 -6.14 8.76
CA HIS A 256 -1.40 -5.44 9.63
C HIS A 256 -2.77 -5.27 8.97
N HIS A 257 -3.81 -5.78 9.60
CA HIS A 257 -5.17 -5.67 9.09
C HIS A 257 -5.79 -4.31 9.38
N VAL A 258 -6.22 -3.62 8.32
CA VAL A 258 -7.02 -2.40 8.36
C VAL A 258 -8.33 -2.70 7.62
N ASP A 259 -9.26 -3.40 8.25
CA ASP A 259 -10.43 -4.01 7.62
C ASP A 259 -11.71 -3.97 8.48
N SER A 260 -11.77 -3.05 9.44
CA SER A 260 -12.85 -2.94 10.43
C SER A 260 -13.00 -4.18 11.31
N GLY A 261 -11.93 -5.01 11.43
CA GLY A 261 -11.91 -6.24 12.21
C GLY A 261 -12.51 -7.45 11.48
N TYR A 262 -12.77 -7.37 10.17
CA TYR A 262 -13.41 -8.46 9.44
C TYR A 262 -12.61 -9.77 9.49
N HIS A 263 -11.28 -9.71 9.48
CA HIS A 263 -10.40 -10.90 9.48
C HIS A 263 -10.60 -11.81 10.70
N VAL A 264 -11.10 -11.31 11.85
CA VAL A 264 -11.36 -12.12 13.04
C VAL A 264 -12.72 -12.83 13.01
N VAL A 265 -13.57 -12.53 12.00
CA VAL A 265 -14.94 -13.02 11.93
C VAL A 265 -14.97 -14.40 11.29
N GLY A 266 -15.37 -15.41 12.07
CA GLY A 266 -15.54 -16.78 11.57
C GLY A 266 -16.94 -17.10 11.04
N MET A 267 -17.95 -16.28 11.37
CA MET A 267 -19.34 -16.57 11.03
C MET A 267 -20.14 -15.26 10.87
N LYS A 268 -21.18 -15.28 10.02
CA LYS A 268 -22.12 -14.16 9.88
C LYS A 268 -22.72 -13.78 11.26
N ARG A 269 -22.84 -12.48 11.53
CA ARG A 269 -23.52 -11.99 12.73
C ARG A 269 -24.98 -12.46 12.75
N PRO A 270 -25.52 -12.90 13.91
CA PRO A 270 -26.89 -13.40 14.01
C PRO A 270 -27.97 -12.35 13.60
N ASP A 271 -27.70 -11.07 13.87
CA ASP A 271 -28.58 -9.94 13.62
C ASP A 271 -28.29 -9.22 12.29
N ALA A 272 -27.28 -9.65 11.52
CA ALA A 272 -27.03 -9.08 10.21
C ALA A 272 -28.16 -9.45 9.22
N PRO A 273 -28.69 -8.49 8.45
CA PRO A 273 -29.70 -8.77 7.45
C PRO A 273 -29.19 -9.75 6.40
N ASP A 274 -30.11 -10.43 5.71
CA ASP A 274 -29.73 -11.22 4.55
C ASP A 274 -29.29 -10.29 3.42
N ILE A 275 -28.09 -10.53 2.89
CA ILE A 275 -27.52 -9.69 1.83
C ILE A 275 -28.35 -9.68 0.55
N SER A 276 -29.18 -10.72 0.33
CA SER A 276 -30.13 -10.78 -0.80
C SER A 276 -31.30 -9.81 -0.65
N THR A 277 -31.51 -9.24 0.52
CA THR A 277 -32.62 -8.34 0.84
C THR A 277 -32.20 -6.86 0.98
N VAL A 278 -30.92 -6.53 0.68
CA VAL A 278 -30.35 -5.19 0.90
C VAL A 278 -29.79 -4.58 -0.43
#